data_84d912b687659c174dcf9d818d9c8719
#
_entry.id   84d912b687659c174dcf9d818d9c8719
#
_cell.length_a   1.000
_cell.length_b   1.000
_cell.length_c   1.000
_cell.angle_alpha   90.00
_cell.angle_beta   90.00
_cell.angle_gamma   90.00
#
_symmetry.space_group_name_H-M   'P 1'
#
loop_
_entity.id
_entity.type
_entity.pdbx_description
1 polymer ?
#
loop_
_entity_poly.entity_id
_entity_poly.type
_entity_poly.pdbx_seq_one_letter_code
_entity_poly.pdbx_strand_id
1 'polypeptide(L)'
;EDKHLPQHEVKRLAAMLRTRIALRQKRAKNGQMDPKATIRANLKYHGVPMEIKHKDRVRKPKIVVICDVSTSMRFCSELMLSFLFALQGQVRKTHAFAFIDHLESISEDFSGANADEAIQSVLWRMPSGHYNTALGWSLNDFQNEYMDTLNSGTTLLIVGDGRNNYYDPRLDIFSAMSRRATRTIW
;
A
#
# COMPACT_ATOMS: atom_id res chain seq x y z
N GLU A 1 -22.86 0.10 21.35
CA GLU A 1 -21.56 -0.57 21.63
C GLU A 1 -20.55 -0.02 20.64
N ASP A 2 -19.63 0.81 21.14
CA ASP A 2 -18.55 1.42 20.37
C ASP A 2 -17.66 0.34 19.74
N LYS A 3 -17.86 0.09 18.45
CA LYS A 3 -17.04 -0.85 17.65
C LYS A 3 -15.82 -0.18 17.00
N HIS A 4 -15.39 0.97 17.51
CA HIS A 4 -14.13 1.57 17.06
C HIS A 4 -12.96 0.75 17.59
N LEU A 5 -12.16 0.18 16.69
CA LEU A 5 -10.85 -0.34 17.09
C LEU A 5 -10.07 0.81 17.75
N PRO A 6 -9.46 0.60 18.93
CA PRO A 6 -8.65 1.62 19.56
C PRO A 6 -7.57 2.12 18.59
N GLN A 7 -7.39 3.43 18.47
CA GLN A 7 -6.37 4.04 17.58
C GLN A 7 -4.97 3.43 17.77
N HIS A 8 -4.68 2.93 18.95
CA HIS A 8 -3.45 2.23 19.27
C HIS A 8 -3.29 0.93 18.47
N GLU A 9 -4.35 0.12 18.32
CA GLU A 9 -4.31 -1.13 17.56
C GLU A 9 -4.15 -0.85 16.05
N VAL A 10 -4.80 0.19 15.53
CA VAL A 10 -4.65 0.63 14.14
C VAL A 10 -3.20 1.03 13.86
N LYS A 11 -2.58 1.84 14.73
CA LYS A 11 -1.16 2.22 14.62
C LYS A 11 -0.22 1.01 14.72
N ARG A 12 -0.53 0.05 15.58
CA ARG A 12 0.23 -1.20 15.73
C ARG A 12 0.17 -2.06 14.47
N LEU A 13 -1.01 -2.20 13.86
CA LEU A 13 -1.18 -2.91 12.58
C LEU A 13 -0.39 -2.24 11.46
N ALA A 14 -0.45 -0.92 11.33
CA ALA A 14 0.31 -0.16 10.34
C ALA A 14 1.84 -0.34 10.52
N ALA A 15 2.33 -0.32 11.75
CA ALA A 15 3.73 -0.55 12.07
C ALA A 15 4.18 -1.99 11.75
N MET A 16 3.35 -2.98 12.05
CA MET A 16 3.63 -4.38 11.71
C MET A 16 3.66 -4.60 10.19
N LEU A 17 2.73 -4.01 9.45
CA LEU A 17 2.70 -4.09 7.99
C LEU A 17 3.96 -3.46 7.40
N ARG A 18 4.34 -2.26 7.86
CA ARG A 18 5.60 -1.60 7.48
C ARG A 18 6.81 -2.51 7.69
N THR A 19 6.90 -3.13 8.87
CA THR A 19 8.02 -4.01 9.21
C THR A 19 8.08 -5.24 8.30
N ARG A 20 6.93 -5.89 8.05
CA ARG A 20 6.86 -7.06 7.15
C ARG A 20 7.23 -6.72 5.71
N ILE A 21 6.82 -5.57 5.22
CA ILE A 21 7.17 -5.11 3.86
C ILE A 21 8.67 -4.78 3.79
N ALA A 22 9.23 -4.09 4.80
CA ALA A 22 10.64 -3.75 4.86
C ALA A 22 11.56 -4.96 4.97
N LEU A 23 11.20 -5.97 5.79
CA LEU A 23 12.02 -7.18 5.99
C LEU A 23 12.15 -8.04 4.73
N ARG A 24 11.12 -8.09 3.87
CA ARG A 24 11.19 -8.84 2.60
C ARG A 24 12.11 -8.21 1.55
N GLN A 25 12.38 -6.92 1.64
CA GLN A 25 13.27 -6.23 0.69
C GLN A 25 14.76 -6.41 0.99
N LYS A 26 15.14 -7.01 2.12
CA LYS A 26 16.53 -7.23 2.54
C LYS A 26 17.30 -8.30 1.77
N ARG A 27 16.68 -9.10 0.93
CA ARG A 27 17.33 -10.21 0.23
C ARG A 27 17.59 -9.93 -1.25
N ALA A 28 18.27 -8.84 -1.58
CA ALA A 28 18.81 -8.68 -2.91
C ALA A 28 20.22 -9.30 -2.97
N LYS A 29 20.38 -10.41 -3.69
CA LYS A 29 21.68 -11.06 -3.89
C LYS A 29 22.70 -10.23 -4.70
N ASN A 30 22.26 -9.15 -5.36
CA ASN A 30 23.07 -8.31 -6.24
C ASN A 30 23.01 -6.85 -5.78
N GLY A 31 23.95 -6.42 -4.97
CA GLY A 31 24.12 -5.05 -4.51
C GLY A 31 25.55 -4.55 -4.71
N GLN A 32 25.81 -3.27 -4.44
CA GLN A 32 27.16 -2.73 -4.36
C GLN A 32 27.94 -3.48 -3.27
N MET A 33 29.17 -3.90 -3.56
CA MET A 33 30.02 -4.58 -2.59
C MET A 33 30.17 -3.74 -1.31
N ASP A 34 30.08 -4.40 -0.16
CA ASP A 34 30.38 -3.81 1.15
C ASP A 34 31.82 -4.18 1.54
N PRO A 35 32.80 -3.29 1.37
CA PRO A 35 34.19 -3.59 1.68
C PRO A 35 34.40 -3.95 3.13
N LYS A 36 33.76 -3.21 4.07
CA LYS A 36 33.91 -3.44 5.51
C LYS A 36 33.31 -4.79 5.94
N ALA A 37 32.13 -5.12 5.45
CA ALA A 37 31.51 -6.41 5.76
C ALA A 37 32.27 -7.58 5.09
N THR A 38 32.78 -7.37 3.87
CA THR A 38 33.61 -8.35 3.16
C THR A 38 34.89 -8.63 3.92
N ILE A 39 35.65 -7.60 4.32
CA ILE A 39 36.88 -7.78 5.11
C ILE A 39 36.57 -8.52 6.41
N ARG A 40 35.56 -8.10 7.16
CA ARG A 40 35.18 -8.73 8.43
C ARG A 40 34.78 -10.21 8.25
N ALA A 41 34.05 -10.56 7.19
CA ALA A 41 33.66 -11.94 6.91
C ALA A 41 34.85 -12.81 6.54
N ASN A 42 35.91 -12.22 5.97
CA ASN A 42 37.09 -12.95 5.51
C ASN A 42 38.28 -12.94 6.50
N LEU A 43 38.13 -12.34 7.67
CA LEU A 43 39.15 -12.43 8.73
C LEU A 43 39.43 -13.88 9.13
N LYS A 44 38.43 -14.75 9.14
CA LYS A 44 38.55 -16.20 9.41
C LYS A 44 39.34 -16.95 8.34
N TYR A 45 39.53 -16.35 7.16
CA TYR A 45 40.30 -16.90 6.04
C TYR A 45 41.61 -16.14 5.84
N HIS A 46 42.18 -15.57 6.92
CA HIS A 46 43.44 -14.81 6.88
C HIS A 46 43.43 -13.66 5.87
N GLY A 47 42.27 -13.05 5.61
CA GLY A 47 42.12 -11.92 4.71
C GLY A 47 41.93 -12.27 3.23
N VAL A 48 41.98 -13.57 2.87
CA VAL A 48 41.69 -14.01 1.49
C VAL A 48 40.19 -13.80 1.21
N PRO A 49 39.79 -13.11 0.13
CA PRO A 49 38.38 -12.76 -0.14
C PRO A 49 37.58 -13.96 -0.67
N MET A 50 37.29 -14.92 0.22
CA MET A 50 36.45 -16.09 -0.08
C MET A 50 34.96 -15.79 -0.09
N GLU A 51 34.52 -14.75 0.65
CA GLU A 51 33.13 -14.33 0.74
C GLU A 51 33.00 -12.84 0.40
N ILE A 52 32.23 -12.52 -0.64
CA ILE A 52 31.90 -11.12 -0.97
C ILE A 52 30.56 -10.76 -0.33
N LYS A 53 30.56 -9.74 0.53
CA LYS A 53 29.35 -9.19 1.11
C LYS A 53 28.91 -7.97 0.33
N HIS A 54 27.63 -7.88 0.08
CA HIS A 54 27.01 -6.76 -0.62
C HIS A 54 26.26 -5.85 0.36
N LYS A 55 26.25 -4.55 0.11
CA LYS A 55 25.45 -3.59 0.86
C LYS A 55 23.98 -3.91 0.62
N ASP A 56 23.25 -4.19 1.68
CA ASP A 56 21.79 -4.28 1.62
C ASP A 56 21.22 -2.91 1.20
N ARG A 57 20.72 -2.82 0.00
CA ARG A 57 19.95 -1.66 -0.43
C ARG A 57 18.59 -1.77 0.24
N VAL A 58 18.44 -1.15 1.41
CA VAL A 58 17.13 -0.98 2.05
C VAL A 58 16.31 -0.07 1.16
N ARG A 59 15.57 -0.66 0.22
CA ARG A 59 14.55 0.09 -0.53
C ARG A 59 13.46 0.47 0.45
N LYS A 60 13.19 1.77 0.57
CA LYS A 60 12.05 2.24 1.37
C LYS A 60 10.79 1.63 0.77
N PRO A 61 9.93 0.99 1.57
CA PRO A 61 8.71 0.40 1.06
C PRO A 61 7.85 1.48 0.39
N LYS A 62 7.24 1.13 -0.71
CA LYS A 62 6.24 1.91 -1.41
C LYS A 62 4.94 1.13 -1.38
N ILE A 63 3.87 1.77 -0.97
CA ILE A 63 2.56 1.16 -0.85
C ILE A 63 1.58 1.95 -1.71
N VAL A 64 0.78 1.24 -2.48
CA VAL A 64 -0.40 1.76 -3.15
C VAL A 64 -1.60 1.05 -2.52
N VAL A 65 -2.56 1.81 -2.05
CA VAL A 65 -3.78 1.29 -1.45
C VAL A 65 -4.98 1.78 -2.24
N ILE A 66 -5.88 0.87 -2.56
CA ILE A 66 -7.16 1.15 -3.22
C ILE A 66 -8.25 0.64 -2.27
N CYS A 67 -9.09 1.54 -1.76
CA CYS A 67 -10.08 1.25 -0.74
C CYS A 67 -11.49 1.47 -1.27
N ASP A 68 -12.34 0.46 -1.15
CA ASP A 68 -13.77 0.56 -1.41
C ASP A 68 -14.45 1.32 -0.25
N VAL A 69 -15.12 2.42 -0.56
CA VAL A 69 -15.88 3.22 0.40
C VAL A 69 -17.40 3.20 0.10
N SER A 70 -17.83 2.20 -0.66
CA SER A 70 -19.25 1.98 -0.97
C SER A 70 -20.09 1.69 0.28
N THR A 71 -21.42 1.72 0.12
CA THR A 71 -22.38 1.51 1.22
C THR A 71 -22.18 0.17 1.92
N SER A 72 -21.89 -0.89 1.17
CA SER A 72 -21.64 -2.23 1.75
C SER A 72 -20.40 -2.27 2.63
N MET A 73 -19.40 -1.43 2.32
CA MET A 73 -18.14 -1.32 3.04
C MET A 73 -18.15 -0.24 4.14
N ARG A 74 -19.23 0.54 4.27
CA ARG A 74 -19.29 1.72 5.15
C ARG A 74 -18.81 1.45 6.58
N PHE A 75 -19.17 0.32 7.14
CA PHE A 75 -18.72 -0.08 8.48
C PHE A 75 -17.20 -0.29 8.57
N CYS A 76 -16.61 -0.79 7.49
CA CYS A 76 -15.15 -1.02 7.40
C CYS A 76 -14.40 0.20 6.88
N SER A 77 -15.07 1.11 6.14
CA SER A 77 -14.41 2.23 5.46
C SER A 77 -13.73 3.17 6.45
N GLU A 78 -14.41 3.57 7.52
CA GLU A 78 -13.80 4.44 8.54
C GLU A 78 -12.58 3.81 9.20
N LEU A 79 -12.66 2.51 9.52
CA LEU A 79 -11.54 1.76 10.08
C LEU A 79 -10.38 1.69 9.07
N MET A 80 -10.68 1.43 7.79
CA MET A 80 -9.68 1.34 6.74
C MET A 80 -9.04 2.70 6.47
N LEU A 81 -9.81 3.78 6.42
CA LEU A 81 -9.29 5.13 6.26
C LEU A 81 -8.42 5.55 7.47
N SER A 82 -8.81 5.19 8.69
CA SER A 82 -7.97 5.37 9.88
C SER A 82 -6.64 4.59 9.79
N PHE A 83 -6.71 3.36 9.29
CA PHE A 83 -5.52 2.54 9.03
C PHE A 83 -4.63 3.15 7.95
N LEU A 84 -5.22 3.67 6.87
CA LEU A 84 -4.49 4.35 5.79
C LEU A 84 -3.79 5.61 6.29
N PHE A 85 -4.48 6.41 7.11
CA PHE A 85 -3.88 7.57 7.75
C PHE A 85 -2.65 7.18 8.60
N ALA A 86 -2.80 6.16 9.46
CA ALA A 86 -1.70 5.66 10.26
C ALA A 86 -0.55 5.08 9.42
N LEU A 87 -0.88 4.41 8.30
CA LEU A 87 0.10 3.84 7.37
C LEU A 87 0.89 4.93 6.64
N GLN A 88 0.22 5.99 6.20
CA GLN A 88 0.86 7.12 5.52
C GLN A 88 1.86 7.83 6.45
N GLY A 89 1.54 7.99 7.73
CA GLY A 89 2.48 8.49 8.73
C GLY A 89 3.72 7.61 8.97
N GLN A 90 3.61 6.31 8.66
CA GLN A 90 4.68 5.32 8.87
C GLN A 90 5.53 5.06 7.62
N VAL A 91 4.95 5.20 6.42
CA VAL A 91 5.56 4.85 5.13
C VAL A 91 5.63 6.08 4.23
N ARG A 92 6.83 6.57 3.99
CA ARG A 92 7.08 7.83 3.24
C ARG A 92 6.52 7.89 1.82
N LYS A 93 6.24 6.75 1.19
CA LYS A 93 5.73 6.64 -0.18
C LYS A 93 4.48 5.78 -0.17
N THR A 94 3.41 6.31 0.38
CA THR A 94 2.08 5.72 0.32
C THR A 94 1.24 6.55 -0.63
N HIS A 95 0.62 5.89 -1.61
CA HIS A 95 -0.45 6.46 -2.43
C HIS A 95 -1.75 5.80 -2.02
N ALA A 96 -2.69 6.60 -1.60
CA ALA A 96 -3.99 6.14 -1.14
C ALA A 96 -5.08 6.60 -2.11
N PHE A 97 -5.94 5.67 -2.47
CA PHE A 97 -7.08 5.88 -3.36
C PHE A 97 -8.33 5.31 -2.73
N ALA A 98 -9.45 5.96 -2.95
CA ALA A 98 -10.77 5.46 -2.60
C ALA A 98 -11.64 5.35 -3.86
N PHE A 99 -12.59 4.42 -3.86
CA PHE A 99 -13.52 4.27 -4.98
C PHE A 99 -14.92 3.85 -4.53
N ILE A 100 -15.89 4.20 -5.38
CA ILE A 100 -17.24 3.63 -5.43
C ILE A 100 -17.48 3.17 -6.86
N ASP A 101 -17.80 4.09 -7.78
CA ASP A 101 -17.90 3.89 -9.24
C ASP A 101 -16.67 4.42 -9.99
N HIS A 102 -16.03 5.45 -9.48
CA HIS A 102 -14.79 6.03 -9.97
C HIS A 102 -13.73 6.06 -8.88
N LEU A 103 -12.47 6.19 -9.30
CA LEU A 103 -11.32 6.24 -8.41
C LEU A 103 -10.93 7.68 -8.11
N GLU A 104 -10.75 8.00 -6.83
CA GLU A 104 -10.19 9.28 -6.38
C GLU A 104 -8.90 9.09 -5.58
N SER A 105 -7.94 9.98 -5.81
CA SER A 105 -6.75 10.07 -4.96
C SER A 105 -7.11 10.79 -3.66
N ILE A 106 -6.84 10.11 -2.53
CA ILE A 106 -7.08 10.62 -1.18
C ILE A 106 -5.78 10.86 -0.42
N SER A 107 -4.64 10.80 -1.11
CA SER A 107 -3.32 10.92 -0.48
C SER A 107 -3.10 12.28 0.17
N GLU A 108 -3.64 13.35 -0.43
CA GLU A 108 -3.49 14.72 0.07
C GLU A 108 -4.31 14.97 1.33
N ASP A 109 -5.50 14.37 1.43
CA ASP A 109 -6.35 14.49 2.62
C ASP A 109 -5.63 13.98 3.88
N PHE A 110 -4.78 12.97 3.71
CA PHE A 110 -4.04 12.36 4.81
C PHE A 110 -2.68 13.02 5.10
N SER A 111 -2.34 14.09 4.41
CA SER A 111 -1.12 14.87 4.69
C SER A 111 -1.26 15.77 5.93
N GLY A 112 -2.49 15.99 6.41
CA GLY A 112 -2.79 16.76 7.61
C GLY A 112 -2.51 16.01 8.92
N ALA A 113 -2.66 16.72 10.04
CA ALA A 113 -2.40 16.17 11.37
C ALA A 113 -3.60 15.45 12.00
N ASN A 114 -4.81 15.64 11.47
CA ASN A 114 -6.06 15.15 12.06
C ASN A 114 -6.69 14.05 11.21
N ALA A 115 -6.74 12.84 11.77
CA ALA A 115 -7.30 11.67 11.09
C ALA A 115 -8.81 11.80 10.86
N ASP A 116 -9.55 12.32 11.84
CA ASP A 116 -11.00 12.38 11.78
C ASP A 116 -11.45 13.39 10.71
N GLU A 117 -10.76 14.53 10.59
CA GLU A 117 -11.01 15.52 9.53
C GLU A 117 -10.73 14.95 8.14
N ALA A 118 -9.62 14.22 7.99
CA ALA A 118 -9.25 13.59 6.73
C ALA A 118 -10.30 12.54 6.30
N ILE A 119 -10.74 11.70 7.23
CA ILE A 119 -11.75 10.68 6.98
C ILE A 119 -13.10 11.32 6.60
N GLN A 120 -13.53 12.34 7.34
CA GLN A 120 -14.76 13.05 7.04
C GLN A 120 -14.73 13.75 5.69
N SER A 121 -13.58 14.37 5.32
CA SER A 121 -13.38 14.98 4.01
C SER A 121 -13.58 13.97 2.88
N VAL A 122 -12.96 12.78 2.98
CA VAL A 122 -13.10 11.72 1.97
C VAL A 122 -14.55 11.21 1.89
N LEU A 123 -15.17 10.92 3.01
CA LEU A 123 -16.55 10.40 3.06
C LEU A 123 -17.58 11.43 2.59
N TRP A 124 -17.31 12.72 2.76
CA TRP A 124 -18.17 13.80 2.27
C TRP A 124 -18.08 13.95 0.75
N ARG A 125 -16.88 13.84 0.17
CA ARG A 125 -16.70 13.88 -1.29
C ARG A 125 -17.25 12.65 -2.00
N MET A 126 -17.20 11.50 -1.32
CA MET A 126 -17.63 10.22 -1.86
C MET A 126 -18.84 9.68 -1.06
N PRO A 127 -20.02 10.31 -1.21
CA PRO A 127 -21.20 9.94 -0.43
C PRO A 127 -21.69 8.55 -0.85
N SER A 128 -21.66 7.61 0.07
CA SER A 128 -22.19 6.26 -0.15
C SER A 128 -23.71 6.28 -0.31
N GLY A 129 -24.24 5.39 -1.17
CA GLY A 129 -25.68 5.21 -1.37
C GLY A 129 -26.27 5.84 -2.62
N HIS A 130 -25.51 6.64 -3.36
CA HIS A 130 -25.95 7.27 -4.61
C HIS A 130 -25.43 6.55 -5.87
N TYR A 131 -24.40 5.71 -5.73
CA TYR A 131 -23.71 5.06 -6.86
C TYR A 131 -23.61 3.56 -6.65
N ASN A 132 -23.63 2.83 -7.75
CA ASN A 132 -23.32 1.40 -7.73
C ASN A 132 -21.82 1.21 -7.77
N THR A 133 -21.28 0.33 -6.92
CA THR A 133 -19.86 -0.01 -6.95
C THR A 133 -19.47 -0.56 -8.32
N ALA A 134 -18.48 0.05 -8.95
CA ALA A 134 -17.94 -0.33 -10.25
C ALA A 134 -16.41 -0.46 -10.20
N LEU A 135 -15.95 -1.57 -9.67
CA LEU A 135 -14.50 -1.83 -9.52
C LEU A 135 -13.77 -1.73 -10.87
N GLY A 136 -14.37 -2.26 -11.94
CA GLY A 136 -13.74 -2.23 -13.27
C GLY A 136 -13.51 -0.81 -13.79
N TRP A 137 -14.41 0.11 -13.55
CA TRP A 137 -14.23 1.51 -13.93
C TRP A 137 -13.12 2.15 -13.11
N SER A 138 -13.11 1.92 -11.82
CA SER A 138 -12.07 2.40 -10.92
C SER A 138 -10.67 1.87 -11.26
N LEU A 139 -10.57 0.61 -11.70
CA LEU A 139 -9.33 0.04 -12.22
C LEU A 139 -8.90 0.70 -13.54
N ASN A 140 -9.87 1.06 -14.40
CA ASN A 140 -9.59 1.79 -15.63
C ASN A 140 -9.05 3.19 -15.35
N ASP A 141 -9.65 3.92 -14.40
CA ASP A 141 -9.15 5.22 -13.96
C ASP A 141 -7.72 5.08 -13.43
N PHE A 142 -7.46 4.06 -12.61
CA PHE A 142 -6.12 3.79 -12.11
C PHE A 142 -5.11 3.53 -13.24
N GLN A 143 -5.50 2.75 -14.25
CA GLN A 143 -4.64 2.45 -15.40
C GLN A 143 -4.26 3.72 -16.17
N ASN A 144 -5.21 4.60 -16.37
CA ASN A 144 -5.03 5.80 -17.19
C ASN A 144 -4.20 6.87 -16.48
N GLU A 145 -4.40 7.03 -15.16
CA GLU A 145 -3.86 8.18 -14.43
C GLU A 145 -2.73 7.82 -13.45
N TYR A 146 -2.75 6.61 -12.88
CA TYR A 146 -1.91 6.29 -11.73
C TYR A 146 -1.01 5.07 -11.90
N MET A 147 -1.00 4.44 -13.09
CA MET A 147 -0.23 3.21 -13.32
C MET A 147 1.27 3.37 -13.03
N ASP A 148 1.80 4.58 -13.17
CA ASP A 148 3.20 4.89 -12.87
C ASP A 148 3.54 4.90 -11.38
N THR A 149 2.52 4.91 -10.53
CA THR A 149 2.71 4.72 -9.09
C THR A 149 3.13 3.29 -8.76
N LEU A 150 2.84 2.31 -9.62
CA LEU A 150 3.24 0.91 -9.45
C LEU A 150 4.61 0.63 -10.09
N ASN A 151 5.44 -0.09 -9.37
CA ASN A 151 6.71 -0.62 -9.87
C ASN A 151 7.16 -1.84 -9.05
N SER A 152 8.27 -2.46 -9.46
CA SER A 152 8.85 -3.64 -8.79
C SER A 152 9.30 -3.42 -7.33
N GLY A 153 9.07 -2.27 -6.73
CA GLY A 153 9.27 -1.97 -5.31
C GLY A 153 7.97 -1.65 -4.57
N THR A 154 6.82 -1.71 -5.26
CA THR A 154 5.52 -1.32 -4.72
C THR A 154 4.74 -2.54 -4.23
N THR A 155 4.13 -2.44 -3.05
CA THR A 155 3.07 -3.36 -2.62
C THR A 155 1.73 -2.72 -2.94
N LEU A 156 0.89 -3.43 -3.70
CA LEU A 156 -0.50 -3.06 -3.97
C LEU A 156 -1.39 -3.71 -2.92
N LEU A 157 -2.18 -2.92 -2.23
CA LEU A 157 -3.19 -3.36 -1.27
C LEU A 157 -4.56 -2.93 -1.77
N ILE A 158 -5.47 -3.88 -1.96
CA ILE A 158 -6.85 -3.61 -2.32
C ILE A 158 -7.73 -4.04 -1.16
N VAL A 159 -8.62 -3.14 -0.75
CA VAL A 159 -9.56 -3.36 0.35
C VAL A 159 -10.96 -3.15 -0.18
N GLY A 160 -11.72 -4.22 -0.26
CA GLY A 160 -13.09 -4.19 -0.78
C GLY A 160 -13.70 -5.58 -0.78
N ASP A 161 -15.01 -5.64 -0.93
CA ASP A 161 -15.78 -6.89 -1.00
C ASP A 161 -15.83 -7.51 -2.41
N GLY A 162 -15.19 -6.85 -3.38
CA GLY A 162 -15.11 -7.32 -4.77
C GLY A 162 -16.39 -7.15 -5.56
N ARG A 163 -17.37 -6.40 -5.07
CA ARG A 163 -18.62 -6.12 -5.81
C ARG A 163 -18.35 -5.28 -7.04
N ASN A 164 -19.01 -5.59 -8.12
CA ASN A 164 -18.87 -4.90 -9.40
C ASN A 164 -20.23 -4.66 -10.10
N ASN A 165 -21.34 -4.96 -9.46
CA ASN A 165 -22.72 -4.70 -9.90
C ASN A 165 -22.99 -4.99 -11.39
N TYR A 166 -22.54 -6.16 -11.88
CA TYR A 166 -22.70 -6.64 -13.28
C TYR A 166 -21.89 -5.88 -14.34
N TYR A 167 -21.04 -4.92 -13.97
CA TYR A 167 -20.10 -4.31 -14.91
C TYR A 167 -18.94 -5.25 -15.27
N ASP A 168 -18.18 -4.92 -16.31
CA ASP A 168 -16.95 -5.64 -16.63
C ASP A 168 -15.91 -5.42 -15.50
N PRO A 169 -15.44 -6.48 -14.82
CA PRO A 169 -14.50 -6.35 -13.71
C PRO A 169 -13.09 -5.95 -14.13
N ARG A 170 -12.80 -5.86 -15.42
CA ARG A 170 -11.49 -5.49 -15.98
C ARG A 170 -10.33 -6.28 -15.36
N LEU A 171 -10.44 -7.60 -15.34
CA LEU A 171 -9.41 -8.50 -14.82
C LEU A 171 -8.09 -8.40 -15.60
N ASP A 172 -8.15 -7.94 -16.84
CA ASP A 172 -6.99 -7.59 -17.66
C ASP A 172 -6.14 -6.50 -16.98
N ILE A 173 -6.78 -5.42 -16.54
CA ILE A 173 -6.12 -4.31 -15.83
C ILE A 173 -5.60 -4.78 -14.47
N PHE A 174 -6.43 -5.46 -13.69
CA PHE A 174 -5.99 -6.01 -12.39
C PHE A 174 -4.74 -6.89 -12.54
N SER A 175 -4.72 -7.75 -13.56
CA SER A 175 -3.58 -8.62 -13.86
C SER A 175 -2.33 -7.80 -14.22
N ALA A 176 -2.50 -6.73 -15.01
CA ALA A 176 -1.39 -5.83 -15.37
C ALA A 176 -0.83 -5.10 -14.15
N MET A 177 -1.70 -4.58 -13.27
CA MET A 177 -1.31 -3.94 -12.01
C MET A 177 -0.56 -4.92 -11.09
N SER A 178 -1.09 -6.13 -10.95
CA SER A 178 -0.49 -7.18 -10.10
C SER A 178 0.89 -7.62 -10.60
N ARG A 179 1.08 -7.72 -11.90
CA ARG A 179 2.41 -8.02 -12.50
C ARG A 179 3.41 -6.90 -12.31
N ARG A 180 2.96 -5.64 -12.28
CA ARG A 180 3.83 -4.47 -12.11
C ARG A 180 4.25 -4.27 -10.67
N ALA A 181 3.41 -4.65 -9.72
CA ALA A 181 3.70 -4.61 -8.28
C ALA A 181 4.60 -5.78 -7.86
N THR A 182 5.38 -5.58 -6.78
CA THR A 182 6.15 -6.68 -6.15
C THR A 182 5.22 -7.69 -5.48
N ARG A 183 4.09 -7.22 -4.98
CA ARG A 183 3.10 -7.99 -4.28
C ARG A 183 1.74 -7.31 -4.38
N THR A 184 0.71 -8.11 -4.59
CA THR A 184 -0.69 -7.72 -4.45
C THR A 184 -1.30 -8.46 -3.27
N ILE A 185 -2.05 -7.73 -2.45
CA ILE A 185 -2.82 -8.23 -1.30
C ILE A 185 -4.24 -7.73 -1.50
N TRP A 186 -5.19 -8.64 -1.42
CA TRP A 186 -6.62 -8.35 -1.44
C TRP A 186 -7.27 -8.92 -0.19
#